data_f54a1b2721312fbe9833aa7c825e8de6
#
_entry.id   f54a1b2721312fbe9833aa7c825e8de6
#
_cell.length_a   1.000
_cell.length_b   1.000
_cell.length_c   1.000
_cell.angle_alpha   90.00
_cell.angle_beta   90.00
_cell.angle_gamma   90.00
#
_symmetry.space_group_name_H-M   'P 1'
#
loop_
_entity.id
_entity.type
_entity.pdbx_description
1 polymer ?
#
loop_
_entity_poly.entity_id
_entity_poly.type
_entity_poly.pdbx_seq_one_letter_code
_entity_poly.pdbx_strand_id
1 'polypeptide(L)'
;MKKMIIINGDPNGSGSMTDAVNEMIRIFNENEMEAEHYQIGHLPIHGCMDCGNCAERGRCVFEDDPVNELAEKLETADGLIVCSPICFNSPAGTVISLMDRLFRSVNYSLKMKIGASFVLSRDNGNLTMGIEVLNQYFGVAGMKIASVSFWEPEICECDDLERIYAERAGKLTQRVVQMVKELTAAAENGEPSDFQDDYVTRFEDGDFEQLRKRPVSLFILDERKPEFPNPQYTSETGFLAVGAELSPEWLVAAYSKGIIPWSDDGAPLMWYCPRDRFVIIPSELHVSKHMTKFMRKHTVTLSINRDFADTMHRCRTKREFTEEGTWITDEVEEAYLALWKAGYGYSADVFIDGELAGGQYGIRIGRCLIGESMFSLQPDGSKMGLALLLRYMEEHGYLMCDCQVPSEYLLRMGGKTISYEEYMRLMKQGLQNPPDPGEWKVDNYQKEW
;
A
#
# COMPACT_ATOMS: atom_id res chain seq x y z
N MET A 1 -11.91 -36.14 -7.42
CA MET A 1 -10.66 -35.76 -6.73
C MET A 1 -10.50 -34.28 -6.92
N LYS A 2 -10.18 -33.52 -5.88
CA LYS A 2 -9.97 -32.06 -5.95
C LYS A 2 -8.70 -31.76 -6.72
N LYS A 3 -8.72 -30.68 -7.52
CA LYS A 3 -7.64 -30.34 -8.45
C LYS A 3 -7.19 -28.90 -8.30
N MET A 4 -5.89 -28.70 -8.17
CA MET A 4 -5.25 -27.38 -8.12
C MET A 4 -4.32 -27.19 -9.33
N ILE A 5 -4.28 -25.97 -9.86
CA ILE A 5 -3.30 -25.58 -10.86
C ILE A 5 -2.22 -24.72 -10.17
N ILE A 6 -0.96 -25.01 -10.45
CA ILE A 6 0.19 -24.26 -9.95
C ILE A 6 0.95 -23.67 -11.14
N ILE A 7 1.01 -22.36 -11.25
CA ILE A 7 1.80 -21.66 -12.26
C ILE A 7 3.12 -21.24 -11.63
N ASN A 8 4.25 -21.63 -12.23
CA ASN A 8 5.58 -21.22 -11.84
C ASN A 8 6.18 -20.25 -12.87
N GLY A 9 6.33 -18.99 -12.48
CA GLY A 9 6.89 -17.91 -13.30
C GLY A 9 8.41 -17.73 -13.17
N ASP A 10 9.11 -18.56 -12.38
CA ASP A 10 10.57 -18.47 -12.31
C ASP A 10 11.19 -18.99 -13.63
N PRO A 11 12.05 -18.19 -14.30
CA PRO A 11 12.75 -18.65 -15.51
C PRO A 11 13.74 -19.78 -15.28
N ASN A 12 14.14 -20.03 -14.03
CA ASN A 12 15.05 -21.11 -13.69
C ASN A 12 14.25 -22.37 -13.30
N GLY A 13 14.55 -23.46 -13.93
CA GLY A 13 13.92 -24.77 -13.59
C GLY A 13 14.45 -25.41 -12.30
N SER A 14 15.22 -24.70 -11.48
CA SER A 14 15.82 -25.16 -10.23
C SER A 14 15.99 -23.99 -9.25
N GLY A 15 16.09 -24.31 -7.95
CA GLY A 15 16.25 -23.32 -6.87
C GLY A 15 14.99 -23.12 -6.05
N SER A 16 15.01 -22.14 -5.16
CA SER A 16 14.01 -21.94 -4.08
C SER A 16 12.55 -21.92 -4.55
N MET A 17 12.26 -21.38 -5.75
CA MET A 17 10.90 -21.41 -6.30
C MET A 17 10.47 -22.82 -6.68
N THR A 18 11.34 -23.59 -7.32
CA THR A 18 11.07 -24.97 -7.69
C THR A 18 10.89 -25.83 -6.46
N ASP A 19 11.70 -25.64 -5.42
CA ASP A 19 11.59 -26.36 -4.14
C ASP A 19 10.28 -26.02 -3.43
N ALA A 20 9.87 -24.75 -3.44
CA ALA A 20 8.58 -24.33 -2.92
C ALA A 20 7.41 -24.98 -3.65
N VAL A 21 7.45 -25.04 -4.98
CA VAL A 21 6.41 -25.70 -5.81
C VAL A 21 6.38 -27.21 -5.54
N ASN A 22 7.54 -27.85 -5.42
CA ASN A 22 7.62 -29.27 -5.09
C ASN A 22 7.01 -29.57 -3.71
N GLU A 23 7.26 -28.70 -2.73
CA GLU A 23 6.65 -28.82 -1.41
C GLU A 23 5.12 -28.64 -1.46
N MET A 24 4.61 -27.69 -2.26
CA MET A 24 3.17 -27.54 -2.50
C MET A 24 2.55 -28.82 -3.08
N ILE A 25 3.17 -29.37 -4.12
CA ILE A 25 2.70 -30.61 -4.76
C ILE A 25 2.71 -31.78 -3.78
N ARG A 26 3.76 -31.92 -2.95
CA ARG A 26 3.85 -32.95 -1.91
C ARG A 26 2.68 -32.88 -0.94
N ILE A 27 2.36 -31.65 -0.44
CA ILE A 27 1.28 -31.45 0.52
C ILE A 27 -0.09 -31.72 -0.12
N PHE A 28 -0.33 -31.32 -1.38
CA PHE A 28 -1.57 -31.64 -2.07
C PHE A 28 -1.75 -33.15 -2.20
N ASN A 29 -0.71 -33.87 -2.63
CA ASN A 29 -0.75 -35.32 -2.74
C ASN A 29 -1.04 -36.02 -1.41
N GLU A 30 -0.46 -35.55 -0.30
CA GLU A 30 -0.73 -36.08 1.05
C GLU A 30 -2.18 -35.84 1.50
N ASN A 31 -2.87 -34.86 0.91
CA ASN A 31 -4.27 -34.55 1.16
C ASN A 31 -5.23 -35.06 0.09
N GLU A 32 -4.80 -36.04 -0.72
CA GLU A 32 -5.60 -36.65 -1.79
C GLU A 32 -6.13 -35.65 -2.82
N MET A 33 -5.35 -34.57 -3.07
CA MET A 33 -5.64 -33.56 -4.08
C MET A 33 -4.63 -33.69 -5.23
N GLU A 34 -5.11 -33.51 -6.46
CA GLU A 34 -4.26 -33.45 -7.65
C GLU A 34 -3.70 -32.02 -7.80
N ALA A 35 -2.41 -31.90 -8.08
CA ALA A 35 -1.77 -30.63 -8.41
C ALA A 35 -1.12 -30.71 -9.79
N GLU A 36 -1.60 -29.91 -10.73
CA GLU A 36 -1.03 -29.78 -12.07
C GLU A 36 -0.12 -28.54 -12.12
N HIS A 37 1.14 -28.74 -12.52
CA HIS A 37 2.17 -27.72 -12.51
C HIS A 37 2.54 -27.24 -13.90
N TYR A 38 2.57 -25.91 -14.09
CA TYR A 38 2.96 -25.22 -15.30
C TYR A 38 4.19 -24.35 -15.08
N GLN A 39 5.29 -24.70 -15.73
CA GLN A 39 6.52 -23.89 -15.77
C GLN A 39 6.44 -22.92 -16.92
N ILE A 40 6.22 -21.61 -16.63
CA ILE A 40 6.02 -20.60 -17.67
C ILE A 40 7.15 -19.57 -17.75
N GLY A 41 8.01 -19.48 -16.76
CA GLY A 41 8.96 -18.36 -16.61
C GLY A 41 9.93 -18.17 -17.77
N HIS A 42 10.19 -19.23 -18.56
CA HIS A 42 11.04 -19.19 -19.76
C HIS A 42 10.24 -19.18 -21.08
N LEU A 43 8.92 -19.22 -21.01
CA LEU A 43 8.08 -19.23 -22.21
C LEU A 43 7.86 -17.80 -22.75
N PRO A 44 7.79 -17.63 -24.07
CA PRO A 44 7.38 -16.38 -24.67
C PRO A 44 5.87 -16.20 -24.51
N ILE A 45 5.43 -15.51 -23.47
CA ILE A 45 4.02 -15.20 -23.24
C ILE A 45 3.71 -13.83 -23.83
N HIS A 46 2.78 -13.77 -24.78
CA HIS A 46 2.33 -12.52 -25.39
C HIS A 46 1.56 -11.65 -24.37
N GLY A 47 1.77 -10.34 -24.41
CA GLY A 47 0.96 -9.37 -23.67
C GLY A 47 -0.46 -9.30 -24.26
N CYS A 48 -1.43 -8.84 -23.46
CA CYS A 48 -2.78 -8.59 -23.92
C CYS A 48 -2.80 -7.39 -24.88
N MET A 49 -3.31 -7.58 -26.13
CA MET A 49 -3.45 -6.52 -27.13
C MET A 49 -4.78 -5.77 -27.04
N ASP A 50 -5.62 -6.07 -26.08
CA ASP A 50 -6.98 -5.51 -25.91
C ASP A 50 -7.87 -5.64 -27.17
N CYS A 51 -7.71 -6.71 -27.95
CA CYS A 51 -8.41 -6.91 -29.20
C CYS A 51 -9.90 -7.30 -29.04
N GLY A 52 -10.38 -7.56 -27.84
CA GLY A 52 -11.77 -7.89 -27.52
C GLY A 52 -12.26 -9.29 -27.98
N ASN A 53 -11.48 -10.04 -28.75
CA ASN A 53 -11.93 -11.33 -29.32
C ASN A 53 -12.30 -12.38 -28.27
N CYS A 54 -11.65 -12.35 -27.08
CA CYS A 54 -11.94 -13.28 -25.98
C CYS A 54 -13.36 -13.08 -25.42
N ALA A 55 -13.92 -11.87 -25.47
CA ALA A 55 -15.29 -11.62 -25.01
C ALA A 55 -16.35 -12.35 -25.85
N GLU A 56 -16.08 -12.52 -27.14
CA GLU A 56 -16.99 -13.23 -28.06
C GLU A 56 -16.72 -14.74 -28.12
N ARG A 57 -15.43 -15.13 -28.11
CA ARG A 57 -15.00 -16.52 -28.36
C ARG A 57 -14.77 -17.33 -27.08
N GLY A 58 -14.67 -16.67 -25.90
CA GLY A 58 -14.28 -17.32 -24.65
C GLY A 58 -12.86 -17.86 -24.65
N ARG A 59 -12.00 -17.41 -25.58
CA ARG A 59 -10.59 -17.80 -25.66
C ARG A 59 -9.74 -16.71 -26.32
N CYS A 60 -8.45 -16.67 -25.96
CA CYS A 60 -7.50 -15.73 -26.54
C CYS A 60 -7.18 -16.07 -27.99
N VAL A 61 -6.81 -15.05 -28.79
CA VAL A 61 -6.41 -15.21 -30.20
C VAL A 61 -5.02 -15.83 -30.37
N PHE A 62 -4.14 -15.69 -29.39
CA PHE A 62 -2.83 -16.35 -29.38
C PHE A 62 -2.99 -17.80 -28.95
N GLU A 63 -2.44 -18.71 -29.77
CA GLU A 63 -2.57 -20.15 -29.60
C GLU A 63 -1.21 -20.84 -29.37
N ASP A 64 -0.14 -20.07 -29.34
CA ASP A 64 1.25 -20.53 -29.25
C ASP A 64 1.83 -20.50 -27.82
N ASP A 65 0.98 -20.27 -26.82
CA ASP A 65 1.32 -20.27 -25.39
C ASP A 65 0.22 -20.95 -24.54
N PRO A 66 0.46 -21.25 -23.26
CA PRO A 66 -0.45 -22.07 -22.46
C PRO A 66 -1.74 -21.37 -21.99
N VAL A 67 -1.98 -20.10 -22.31
CA VAL A 67 -3.11 -19.32 -21.75
C VAL A 67 -4.45 -19.98 -22.01
N ASN A 68 -4.72 -20.42 -23.25
CA ASN A 68 -5.99 -21.05 -23.61
C ASN A 68 -6.17 -22.43 -22.93
N GLU A 69 -5.10 -23.21 -22.86
CA GLU A 69 -5.12 -24.50 -22.15
C GLU A 69 -5.39 -24.29 -20.67
N LEU A 70 -4.73 -23.32 -20.04
CA LEU A 70 -4.94 -22.98 -18.62
C LEU A 70 -6.38 -22.49 -18.38
N ALA A 71 -6.96 -21.69 -19.26
CA ALA A 71 -8.35 -21.26 -19.14
C ALA A 71 -9.32 -22.45 -19.18
N GLU A 72 -9.12 -23.42 -20.09
CA GLU A 72 -9.95 -24.62 -20.17
C GLU A 72 -9.78 -25.50 -18.90
N LYS A 73 -8.58 -25.69 -18.41
CA LYS A 73 -8.31 -26.49 -17.20
C LYS A 73 -8.81 -25.84 -15.91
N LEU A 74 -8.71 -24.52 -15.83
CA LEU A 74 -9.20 -23.80 -14.68
C LEU A 74 -10.72 -23.90 -14.51
N GLU A 75 -11.47 -24.18 -15.58
CA GLU A 75 -12.92 -24.42 -15.48
C GLU A 75 -13.27 -25.56 -14.53
N THR A 76 -12.49 -26.63 -14.56
CA THR A 76 -12.72 -27.84 -13.74
C THR A 76 -11.86 -27.90 -12.48
N ALA A 77 -10.84 -27.07 -12.33
CA ALA A 77 -10.01 -27.02 -11.16
C ALA A 77 -10.72 -26.31 -9.99
N ASP A 78 -10.35 -26.67 -8.74
CA ASP A 78 -10.85 -26.04 -7.53
C ASP A 78 -10.10 -24.73 -7.18
N GLY A 79 -8.96 -24.50 -7.81
CA GLY A 79 -8.21 -23.27 -7.61
C GLY A 79 -6.93 -23.14 -8.41
N LEU A 80 -6.29 -21.99 -8.25
CA LEU A 80 -5.09 -21.57 -8.94
C LEU A 80 -4.09 -20.97 -7.95
N ILE A 81 -2.86 -21.47 -7.95
CA ILE A 81 -1.72 -20.87 -7.26
C ILE A 81 -0.78 -20.26 -8.30
N VAL A 82 -0.42 -19.00 -8.13
CA VAL A 82 0.52 -18.30 -9.00
C VAL A 82 1.80 -17.98 -8.23
N CYS A 83 2.90 -18.60 -8.67
CA CYS A 83 4.23 -18.41 -8.12
C CYS A 83 5.04 -17.50 -9.05
N SER A 84 5.62 -16.41 -8.52
CA SER A 84 6.38 -15.44 -9.31
C SER A 84 7.64 -14.98 -8.60
N PRO A 85 8.78 -14.88 -9.28
CA PRO A 85 9.86 -14.05 -8.79
C PRO A 85 9.43 -12.58 -8.84
N ILE A 86 9.94 -11.79 -7.89
CA ILE A 86 9.75 -10.35 -7.88
C ILE A 86 10.94 -9.67 -8.55
N CYS A 87 10.64 -8.85 -9.55
CA CYS A 87 11.58 -8.01 -10.27
C CYS A 87 11.12 -6.56 -10.13
N PHE A 88 11.92 -5.69 -9.54
CA PHE A 88 11.57 -4.28 -9.30
C PHE A 88 10.20 -4.13 -8.58
N ASN A 89 10.00 -4.85 -7.49
CA ASN A 89 8.76 -4.89 -6.69
C ASN A 89 7.50 -5.34 -7.45
N SER A 90 7.64 -5.92 -8.65
CA SER A 90 6.54 -6.44 -9.46
C SER A 90 6.73 -7.92 -9.76
N PRO A 91 5.66 -8.71 -9.91
CA PRO A 91 5.75 -10.04 -10.48
C PRO A 91 6.40 -10.03 -11.86
N ALA A 92 7.03 -11.14 -12.24
CA ALA A 92 7.68 -11.27 -13.54
C ALA A 92 6.72 -10.93 -14.69
N GLY A 93 7.22 -10.22 -15.71
CA GLY A 93 6.41 -9.77 -16.85
C GLY A 93 5.69 -10.91 -17.60
N THR A 94 6.31 -12.10 -17.68
CA THR A 94 5.64 -13.31 -18.22
C THR A 94 4.41 -13.70 -17.42
N VAL A 95 4.49 -13.62 -16.08
CA VAL A 95 3.35 -13.92 -15.19
C VAL A 95 2.23 -12.92 -15.40
N ILE A 96 2.54 -11.62 -15.42
CA ILE A 96 1.55 -10.57 -15.65
C ILE A 96 0.89 -10.73 -17.03
N SER A 97 1.67 -10.94 -18.08
CA SER A 97 1.14 -11.17 -19.44
C SER A 97 0.19 -12.37 -19.50
N LEU A 98 0.53 -13.46 -18.80
CA LEU A 98 -0.34 -14.63 -18.70
C LEU A 98 -1.62 -14.30 -17.92
N MET A 99 -1.52 -13.66 -16.75
CA MET A 99 -2.67 -13.32 -15.91
C MET A 99 -3.65 -12.39 -16.63
N ASP A 100 -3.16 -11.34 -17.32
CA ASP A 100 -3.96 -10.42 -18.12
C ASP A 100 -4.82 -11.15 -19.16
N ARG A 101 -4.24 -12.12 -19.84
CA ARG A 101 -4.92 -12.86 -20.89
C ARG A 101 -5.79 -13.99 -20.35
N LEU A 102 -5.33 -14.71 -19.33
CA LEU A 102 -6.08 -15.79 -18.69
C LEU A 102 -7.41 -15.26 -18.15
N PHE A 103 -7.36 -14.25 -17.30
CA PHE A 103 -8.56 -13.70 -16.65
C PHE A 103 -9.50 -12.97 -17.62
N ARG A 104 -9.00 -12.46 -18.75
CA ARG A 104 -9.84 -11.92 -19.81
C ARG A 104 -10.51 -12.99 -20.68
N SER A 105 -9.88 -14.16 -20.83
CA SER A 105 -10.40 -15.24 -21.69
C SER A 105 -11.35 -16.19 -20.98
N VAL A 106 -11.35 -16.24 -19.64
CA VAL A 106 -12.30 -17.02 -18.85
C VAL A 106 -13.72 -16.48 -19.02
N ASN A 107 -14.66 -17.32 -19.44
CA ASN A 107 -16.07 -16.99 -19.68
C ASN A 107 -17.05 -17.72 -18.72
N TYR A 108 -16.55 -18.30 -17.65
CA TYR A 108 -17.30 -18.98 -16.59
C TYR A 108 -16.97 -18.36 -15.23
N SER A 109 -17.81 -18.68 -14.21
CA SER A 109 -17.66 -18.13 -12.86
C SER A 109 -16.45 -18.73 -12.12
N LEU A 110 -15.66 -17.88 -11.46
CA LEU A 110 -14.53 -18.27 -10.61
C LEU A 110 -14.84 -18.13 -9.11
N LYS A 111 -16.06 -17.73 -8.72
CA LYS A 111 -16.45 -17.38 -7.34
C LYS A 111 -16.20 -18.46 -6.29
N MET A 112 -16.31 -19.73 -6.68
CA MET A 112 -16.09 -20.88 -5.79
C MET A 112 -14.69 -21.48 -5.92
N LYS A 113 -13.78 -20.80 -6.60
CA LYS A 113 -12.40 -21.25 -6.77
C LYS A 113 -11.47 -20.48 -5.85
N ILE A 114 -10.38 -21.12 -5.46
CA ILE A 114 -9.37 -20.52 -4.59
C ILE A 114 -8.25 -19.92 -5.44
N GLY A 115 -7.91 -18.67 -5.19
CA GLY A 115 -6.74 -18.00 -5.69
C GLY A 115 -5.65 -17.89 -4.61
N ALA A 116 -4.41 -18.15 -4.96
CA ALA A 116 -3.29 -17.95 -4.06
C ALA A 116 -2.07 -17.44 -4.83
N SER A 117 -1.33 -16.52 -4.24
CA SER A 117 -0.07 -16.01 -4.76
C SER A 117 1.08 -16.39 -3.85
N PHE A 118 2.19 -16.79 -4.47
CA PHE A 118 3.45 -17.06 -3.78
C PHE A 118 4.58 -16.33 -4.51
N VAL A 119 5.31 -15.49 -3.80
CA VAL A 119 6.36 -14.67 -4.41
C VAL A 119 7.69 -14.84 -3.69
N LEU A 120 8.77 -14.74 -4.46
CA LEU A 120 10.14 -14.73 -3.99
C LEU A 120 10.86 -13.51 -4.52
N SER A 121 11.71 -12.90 -3.70
CA SER A 121 12.67 -11.86 -4.14
C SER A 121 14.08 -12.35 -3.95
N ARG A 122 14.96 -12.02 -4.90
CA ARG A 122 16.41 -12.28 -4.80
C ARG A 122 17.16 -11.12 -4.15
N ASP A 123 16.58 -9.91 -4.23
CA ASP A 123 17.28 -8.65 -3.93
C ASP A 123 16.55 -7.85 -2.83
N ASN A 124 15.99 -8.50 -1.82
CA ASN A 124 15.20 -7.87 -0.75
C ASN A 124 14.03 -6.99 -1.24
N GLY A 125 13.51 -7.27 -2.44
CA GLY A 125 12.35 -6.55 -2.99
C GLY A 125 11.09 -6.77 -2.12
N ASN A 126 10.19 -5.79 -2.15
CA ASN A 126 8.94 -5.81 -1.39
C ASN A 126 8.02 -6.95 -1.87
N LEU A 127 7.98 -8.05 -1.12
CA LEU A 127 7.15 -9.22 -1.44
C LEU A 127 5.66 -8.90 -1.34
N THR A 128 5.27 -8.02 -0.42
CA THR A 128 3.88 -7.61 -0.21
C THR A 128 3.28 -7.04 -1.48
N MET A 129 4.00 -6.14 -2.16
CA MET A 129 3.54 -5.56 -3.44
C MET A 129 3.29 -6.62 -4.51
N GLY A 130 4.19 -7.59 -4.63
CA GLY A 130 4.03 -8.68 -5.60
C GLY A 130 2.81 -9.56 -5.30
N ILE A 131 2.54 -9.85 -4.04
CA ILE A 131 1.35 -10.58 -3.60
C ILE A 131 0.09 -9.78 -3.91
N GLU A 132 0.06 -8.49 -3.60
CA GLU A 132 -1.09 -7.61 -3.84
C GLU A 132 -1.44 -7.52 -5.33
N VAL A 133 -0.44 -7.34 -6.20
CA VAL A 133 -0.67 -7.31 -7.66
C VAL A 133 -1.33 -8.60 -8.15
N LEU A 134 -0.87 -9.77 -7.69
CA LEU A 134 -1.47 -11.05 -8.08
C LEU A 134 -2.86 -11.25 -7.46
N ASN A 135 -3.03 -10.88 -6.19
CA ASN A 135 -4.30 -11.00 -5.49
C ASN A 135 -5.42 -10.14 -6.09
N GLN A 136 -5.08 -9.00 -6.72
CA GLN A 136 -6.05 -8.18 -7.44
C GLN A 136 -6.76 -8.96 -8.58
N TYR A 137 -6.03 -9.81 -9.32
CA TYR A 137 -6.65 -10.66 -10.35
C TYR A 137 -7.68 -11.61 -9.74
N PHE A 138 -7.34 -12.23 -8.62
CA PHE A 138 -8.24 -13.15 -7.92
C PHE A 138 -9.46 -12.42 -7.36
N GLY A 139 -9.25 -11.27 -6.71
CA GLY A 139 -10.32 -10.45 -6.14
C GLY A 139 -11.30 -9.96 -7.20
N VAL A 140 -10.80 -9.40 -8.31
CA VAL A 140 -11.64 -8.98 -9.44
C VAL A 140 -12.42 -10.14 -10.03
N ALA A 141 -11.82 -11.33 -10.09
CA ALA A 141 -12.48 -12.55 -10.57
C ALA A 141 -13.47 -13.17 -9.56
N GLY A 142 -13.58 -12.62 -8.36
CA GLY A 142 -14.43 -13.13 -7.28
C GLY A 142 -13.97 -14.46 -6.68
N MET A 143 -12.69 -14.82 -6.86
CA MET A 143 -12.10 -16.02 -6.26
C MET A 143 -11.90 -15.81 -4.74
N LYS A 144 -11.85 -16.91 -3.99
CA LYS A 144 -11.49 -16.91 -2.58
C LYS A 144 -9.97 -16.85 -2.42
N ILE A 145 -9.45 -15.82 -1.77
CA ILE A 145 -8.00 -15.58 -1.70
C ILE A 145 -7.40 -16.24 -0.47
N ALA A 146 -6.42 -17.13 -0.67
CA ALA A 146 -5.72 -17.82 0.40
C ALA A 146 -4.43 -17.12 0.85
N SER A 147 -3.79 -16.35 -0.01
CA SER A 147 -2.58 -15.60 0.30
C SER A 147 -2.90 -14.30 1.04
N VAL A 148 -2.20 -14.03 2.14
CA VAL A 148 -2.33 -12.78 2.91
C VAL A 148 -1.07 -11.94 2.72
N SER A 149 -1.25 -10.65 2.52
CA SER A 149 -0.18 -9.68 2.30
C SER A 149 0.71 -9.44 3.52
N PHE A 150 0.24 -9.75 4.72
CA PHE A 150 0.96 -9.51 5.99
C PHE A 150 1.95 -10.61 6.39
N TRP A 151 2.35 -11.47 5.48
CA TRP A 151 3.46 -12.34 5.75
C TRP A 151 4.75 -11.55 5.53
N GLU A 152 5.10 -10.73 6.53
CA GLU A 152 6.44 -10.20 6.62
C GLU A 152 7.43 -11.38 6.54
N PRO A 153 8.38 -11.37 5.60
CA PRO A 153 9.57 -12.14 5.82
C PRO A 153 10.23 -11.48 7.04
N GLU A 154 10.38 -12.18 8.15
CA GLU A 154 11.54 -11.91 8.97
C GLU A 154 12.72 -12.04 8.03
N ILE A 155 13.29 -10.91 7.61
CA ILE A 155 14.54 -10.85 6.86
C ILE A 155 15.58 -11.35 7.84
N CYS A 156 15.72 -12.65 7.89
CA CYS A 156 16.82 -13.28 8.55
C CYS A 156 18.01 -13.17 7.59
N GLU A 157 19.07 -12.50 7.99
CA GLU A 157 20.40 -12.66 7.41
C GLU A 157 20.88 -14.09 7.67
N CYS A 158 20.16 -15.08 7.17
CA CYS A 158 20.51 -16.47 7.38
C CYS A 158 20.77 -17.16 6.04
N ASP A 159 21.79 -17.99 6.01
CA ASP A 159 22.25 -18.81 4.88
C ASP A 159 21.20 -19.86 4.42
N ASP A 160 19.95 -19.82 4.90
CA ASP A 160 18.95 -20.89 4.70
C ASP A 160 17.62 -20.38 4.12
N LEU A 161 17.70 -19.48 3.14
CA LEU A 161 16.53 -18.96 2.43
C LEU A 161 15.66 -20.05 1.80
N GLU A 162 16.29 -21.13 1.32
CA GLU A 162 15.57 -22.26 0.71
C GLU A 162 14.61 -22.90 1.70
N ARG A 163 15.04 -23.13 2.94
CA ARG A 163 14.18 -23.71 3.98
C ARG A 163 13.03 -22.77 4.35
N ILE A 164 13.30 -21.48 4.49
CA ILE A 164 12.27 -20.48 4.82
C ILE A 164 11.19 -20.44 3.75
N TYR A 165 11.58 -20.44 2.48
CA TYR A 165 10.63 -20.44 1.39
C TYR A 165 9.83 -21.72 1.29
N ALA A 166 10.43 -22.88 1.54
CA ALA A 166 9.72 -24.16 1.60
C ALA A 166 8.70 -24.20 2.77
N GLU A 167 9.07 -23.71 3.96
CA GLU A 167 8.13 -23.59 5.10
C GLU A 167 6.95 -22.65 4.79
N ARG A 168 7.19 -21.54 4.13
CA ARG A 168 6.15 -20.57 3.72
C ARG A 168 5.22 -21.17 2.68
N ALA A 169 5.78 -21.85 1.67
CA ALA A 169 5.01 -22.59 0.69
C ALA A 169 4.13 -23.66 1.35
N GLY A 170 4.68 -24.38 2.31
CA GLY A 170 3.95 -25.38 3.10
C GLY A 170 2.77 -24.79 3.86
N LYS A 171 2.97 -23.69 4.57
CA LYS A 171 1.89 -22.98 5.31
C LYS A 171 0.78 -22.49 4.37
N LEU A 172 1.14 -21.85 3.25
CA LEU A 172 0.18 -21.41 2.24
C LEU A 172 -0.64 -22.58 1.70
N THR A 173 0.03 -23.68 1.35
CA THR A 173 -0.63 -24.86 0.77
C THR A 173 -1.59 -25.53 1.77
N GLN A 174 -1.21 -25.63 3.05
CA GLN A 174 -2.10 -26.12 4.10
C GLN A 174 -3.35 -25.26 4.25
N ARG A 175 -3.22 -23.94 4.16
CA ARG A 175 -4.38 -23.02 4.15
C ARG A 175 -5.26 -23.24 2.93
N VAL A 176 -4.69 -23.38 1.73
CA VAL A 176 -5.45 -23.71 0.52
C VAL A 176 -6.22 -25.02 0.67
N VAL A 177 -5.56 -26.08 1.17
CA VAL A 177 -6.21 -27.37 1.43
C VAL A 177 -7.38 -27.24 2.40
N GLN A 178 -7.20 -26.48 3.47
CA GLN A 178 -8.28 -26.21 4.44
C GLN A 178 -9.46 -25.50 3.78
N MET A 179 -9.20 -24.45 3.01
CA MET A 179 -10.22 -23.67 2.29
C MET A 179 -10.99 -24.54 1.29
N VAL A 180 -10.29 -25.41 0.53
CA VAL A 180 -10.95 -26.35 -0.40
C VAL A 180 -11.91 -27.28 0.36
N LYS A 181 -11.49 -27.82 1.52
CA LYS A 181 -12.33 -28.67 2.36
C LYS A 181 -13.57 -27.95 2.88
N GLU A 182 -13.40 -26.73 3.37
CA GLU A 182 -14.50 -25.89 3.89
C GLU A 182 -15.51 -25.50 2.82
N LEU A 183 -15.04 -25.04 1.65
CA LEU A 183 -15.92 -24.72 0.52
C LEU A 183 -16.68 -25.95 0.01
N THR A 184 -16.05 -27.12 0.03
CA THR A 184 -16.70 -28.37 -0.37
C THR A 184 -17.80 -28.73 0.61
N ALA A 185 -17.54 -28.69 1.91
CA ALA A 185 -18.51 -29.00 2.95
C ALA A 185 -19.71 -28.00 2.92
N ALA A 186 -19.46 -26.72 2.73
CA ALA A 186 -20.49 -25.71 2.58
C ALA A 186 -21.39 -25.97 1.36
N ALA A 187 -20.79 -26.35 0.23
CA ALA A 187 -21.53 -26.67 -1.00
C ALA A 187 -22.41 -27.93 -0.84
N GLU A 188 -21.95 -28.95 -0.11
CA GLU A 188 -22.70 -30.17 0.18
C GLU A 188 -23.86 -29.93 1.15
N ASN A 189 -23.72 -29.03 2.11
CA ASN A 189 -24.73 -28.72 3.11
C ASN A 189 -25.75 -27.67 2.64
N GLY A 190 -25.56 -27.04 1.48
CA GLY A 190 -26.42 -25.98 0.97
C GLY A 190 -26.35 -24.69 1.80
N GLU A 191 -25.32 -24.54 2.62
CA GLU A 191 -25.08 -23.36 3.45
C GLU A 191 -24.27 -22.33 2.65
N PRO A 192 -24.55 -21.01 2.77
CA PRO A 192 -23.61 -20.01 2.33
C PRO A 192 -22.31 -20.22 3.09
N SER A 193 -21.20 -20.29 2.43
CA SER A 193 -19.91 -20.37 3.10
C SER A 193 -19.72 -19.11 3.94
N ASP A 194 -19.80 -19.23 5.28
CA ASP A 194 -19.42 -18.17 6.24
C ASP A 194 -17.89 -17.95 6.25
N PHE A 195 -17.23 -18.33 5.15
CA PHE A 195 -15.82 -18.09 4.98
C PHE A 195 -15.58 -16.59 5.00
N GLN A 196 -15.13 -16.06 6.15
CA GLN A 196 -14.60 -14.72 6.22
C GLN A 196 -13.34 -14.69 5.35
N ASP A 197 -13.51 -14.17 4.15
CA ASP A 197 -12.41 -13.76 3.32
C ASP A 197 -11.72 -12.62 4.05
N ASP A 198 -10.50 -12.82 4.54
CA ASP A 198 -9.67 -11.73 5.08
C ASP A 198 -9.42 -10.66 3.99
N TYR A 199 -9.70 -11.02 2.74
CA TYR A 199 -9.77 -10.16 1.57
C TYR A 199 -11.25 -9.93 1.25
N VAL A 200 -11.83 -8.87 1.81
CA VAL A 200 -13.22 -8.50 1.53
C VAL A 200 -13.35 -8.12 0.07
N THR A 201 -13.86 -9.04 -0.75
CA THR A 201 -14.27 -8.73 -2.12
C THR A 201 -15.49 -7.81 -2.07
N ARG A 202 -15.29 -6.50 -2.20
CA ARG A 202 -16.35 -5.47 -2.24
C ARG A 202 -17.03 -5.37 -3.61
N PHE A 203 -16.94 -6.40 -4.42
CA PHE A 203 -17.59 -6.42 -5.74
C PHE A 203 -18.94 -7.12 -5.65
N GLU A 204 -20.02 -6.36 -5.90
CA GLU A 204 -21.36 -6.91 -6.02
C GLU A 204 -21.52 -7.74 -7.31
N ASP A 205 -22.53 -8.62 -7.35
CA ASP A 205 -22.86 -9.39 -8.55
C ASP A 205 -23.17 -8.46 -9.73
N GLY A 206 -22.35 -8.51 -10.75
CA GLY A 206 -22.43 -7.63 -11.93
C GLY A 206 -21.20 -6.75 -12.15
N ASP A 207 -20.45 -6.43 -11.10
CA ASP A 207 -19.24 -5.62 -11.23
C ASP A 207 -18.14 -6.35 -12.01
N PHE A 208 -18.07 -7.68 -11.88
CA PHE A 208 -17.11 -8.50 -12.63
C PHE A 208 -17.34 -8.42 -14.15
N GLU A 209 -18.59 -8.40 -14.64
CA GLU A 209 -18.88 -8.21 -16.07
C GLU A 209 -18.51 -6.81 -16.56
N GLN A 210 -18.66 -5.79 -15.72
CA GLN A 210 -18.23 -4.44 -16.06
C GLN A 210 -16.70 -4.31 -16.01
N LEU A 211 -16.03 -4.98 -15.07
CA LEU A 211 -14.58 -4.98 -14.93
C LEU A 211 -13.88 -5.86 -15.99
N ARG A 212 -14.51 -6.90 -16.51
CA ARG A 212 -14.02 -7.59 -17.73
C ARG A 212 -13.86 -6.64 -18.93
N LYS A 213 -14.60 -5.55 -18.94
CA LYS A 213 -14.53 -4.49 -19.97
C LYS A 213 -13.55 -3.37 -19.60
N ARG A 214 -12.94 -3.39 -18.40
CA ARG A 214 -11.95 -2.41 -17.95
C ARG A 214 -10.64 -3.14 -17.63
N PRO A 215 -9.49 -2.67 -18.12
CA PRO A 215 -8.21 -3.23 -17.70
C PRO A 215 -8.06 -3.07 -16.19
N VAL A 216 -7.54 -4.09 -15.50
CA VAL A 216 -6.93 -3.93 -14.20
C VAL A 216 -5.65 -3.13 -14.47
N SER A 217 -5.73 -1.83 -14.34
CA SER A 217 -4.67 -0.94 -14.76
C SER A 217 -3.73 -0.73 -13.59
N LEU A 218 -2.54 -1.28 -13.68
CA LEU A 218 -1.40 -0.66 -13.05
C LEU A 218 -1.25 0.71 -13.72
N PHE A 219 -1.58 1.78 -13.02
CA PHE A 219 -1.43 3.12 -13.57
C PHE A 219 0.05 3.50 -13.54
N ILE A 220 0.66 3.54 -14.71
CA ILE A 220 1.99 4.12 -14.90
C ILE A 220 1.77 5.58 -15.26
N LEU A 221 2.32 6.47 -14.45
CA LEU A 221 2.13 7.90 -14.64
C LEU A 221 2.99 8.42 -15.80
N ASP A 222 2.43 9.33 -16.60
CA ASP A 222 3.19 10.04 -17.64
C ASP A 222 3.97 11.19 -17.00
N GLU A 223 5.28 11.10 -16.94
CA GLU A 223 6.18 12.08 -16.30
C GLU A 223 5.98 13.53 -16.79
N ARG A 224 5.38 13.70 -17.95
CA ARG A 224 5.14 15.04 -18.57
C ARG A 224 3.93 15.77 -18.01
N LYS A 225 3.04 15.08 -17.27
CA LYS A 225 1.80 15.65 -16.76
C LYS A 225 1.51 15.17 -15.35
N PRO A 226 1.44 16.06 -14.35
CA PRO A 226 1.10 15.68 -12.97
C PRO A 226 -0.38 15.36 -12.82
N GLU A 227 -0.86 14.36 -13.56
CA GLU A 227 -2.22 13.88 -13.53
C GLU A 227 -2.28 12.48 -12.92
N PHE A 228 -3.02 12.34 -11.83
CA PHE A 228 -3.26 11.07 -11.17
C PHE A 228 -4.57 10.43 -11.63
N PRO A 229 -4.63 9.09 -11.67
CA PRO A 229 -5.89 8.38 -11.87
C PRO A 229 -6.88 8.75 -10.77
N ASN A 230 -8.17 8.45 -11.01
CA ASN A 230 -9.18 8.72 -10.00
C ASN A 230 -8.91 7.87 -8.74
N PRO A 231 -8.85 8.48 -7.53
CA PRO A 231 -8.64 7.74 -6.28
C PRO A 231 -9.65 6.61 -5.98
N GLN A 232 -10.81 6.60 -6.64
CA GLN A 232 -11.74 5.47 -6.56
C GLN A 232 -11.13 4.13 -7.04
N TYR A 233 -10.06 4.19 -7.83
CA TYR A 233 -9.34 3.01 -8.34
C TYR A 233 -8.21 2.54 -7.42
N THR A 234 -8.05 3.17 -6.26
CA THR A 234 -7.07 2.73 -5.28
C THR A 234 -7.34 1.30 -4.82
N SER A 235 -6.29 0.53 -4.60
CA SER A 235 -6.40 -0.81 -4.02
C SER A 235 -6.89 -0.75 -2.57
N GLU A 236 -7.17 -1.88 -1.97
CA GLU A 236 -7.53 -1.94 -0.53
C GLU A 236 -6.38 -1.51 0.39
N THR A 237 -5.13 -1.72 -0.04
CA THR A 237 -3.94 -1.21 0.65
C THR A 237 -3.68 0.28 0.42
N GLY A 238 -4.51 0.93 -0.40
CA GLY A 238 -4.34 2.32 -0.77
C GLY A 238 -3.41 2.54 -1.98
N PHE A 239 -2.81 1.51 -2.55
CA PHE A 239 -1.96 1.65 -3.73
C PHE A 239 -2.75 2.16 -4.94
N LEU A 240 -2.22 3.17 -5.65
CA LEU A 240 -2.89 3.82 -6.76
C LEU A 240 -2.09 3.82 -8.08
N ALA A 241 -0.81 4.15 -8.03
CA ALA A 241 -0.01 4.32 -9.25
C ALA A 241 1.49 4.17 -9.00
N VAL A 242 2.28 4.01 -10.07
CA VAL A 242 3.75 4.02 -10.05
C VAL A 242 4.32 5.01 -11.06
N GLY A 243 5.57 5.41 -10.85
CA GLY A 243 6.31 6.29 -11.76
C GLY A 243 6.15 7.76 -11.41
N ALA A 244 6.45 8.62 -12.37
CA ALA A 244 6.63 10.05 -12.19
C ALA A 244 7.85 10.39 -11.31
N GLU A 245 7.93 11.61 -10.82
CA GLU A 245 9.05 12.14 -10.06
C GLU A 245 8.58 12.88 -8.80
N LEU A 246 9.47 13.08 -7.85
CA LEU A 246 9.21 13.87 -6.64
C LEU A 246 9.45 15.37 -6.92
N SER A 247 8.72 15.97 -7.86
CA SER A 247 8.77 17.42 -8.07
C SER A 247 7.67 18.14 -7.31
N PRO A 248 7.79 19.46 -7.03
CA PRO A 248 6.74 20.23 -6.38
C PRO A 248 5.38 20.13 -7.06
N GLU A 249 5.35 20.11 -8.39
CA GLU A 249 4.13 19.99 -9.20
C GLU A 249 3.43 18.67 -8.96
N TRP A 250 4.17 17.55 -8.96
CA TRP A 250 3.64 16.22 -8.68
C TRP A 250 3.18 16.09 -7.24
N LEU A 251 3.97 16.57 -6.29
CA LEU A 251 3.63 16.52 -4.87
C LEU A 251 2.36 17.33 -4.55
N VAL A 252 2.25 18.57 -5.06
CA VAL A 252 1.04 19.39 -4.87
C VAL A 252 -0.19 18.73 -5.50
N ALA A 253 -0.06 18.20 -6.72
CA ALA A 253 -1.15 17.51 -7.40
C ALA A 253 -1.60 16.25 -6.62
N ALA A 254 -0.66 15.49 -6.06
CA ALA A 254 -0.92 14.31 -5.24
C ALA A 254 -1.63 14.67 -3.93
N TYR A 255 -1.00 15.50 -3.12
CA TYR A 255 -1.53 15.86 -1.79
C TYR A 255 -2.89 16.57 -1.85
N SER A 256 -3.14 17.37 -2.89
CA SER A 256 -4.45 18.00 -3.12
C SER A 256 -5.58 16.99 -3.38
N LYS A 257 -5.23 15.74 -3.71
CA LYS A 257 -6.16 14.62 -3.91
C LYS A 257 -6.08 13.58 -2.81
N GLY A 258 -5.36 13.82 -1.74
CA GLY A 258 -5.13 12.86 -0.66
C GLY A 258 -4.21 11.70 -1.06
N ILE A 259 -3.41 11.89 -2.11
CA ILE A 259 -2.43 10.90 -2.57
C ILE A 259 -1.08 11.24 -1.92
N ILE A 260 -0.37 10.22 -1.47
CA ILE A 260 0.94 10.33 -0.83
C ILE A 260 1.98 9.51 -1.61
N PRO A 261 3.23 9.99 -1.73
CA PRO A 261 4.31 9.22 -2.29
C PRO A 261 4.85 8.22 -1.28
N TRP A 262 5.37 7.12 -1.79
CA TRP A 262 6.17 6.17 -1.03
C TRP A 262 7.34 5.75 -1.90
N SER A 263 8.55 5.95 -1.42
CA SER A 263 9.77 5.57 -2.12
C SER A 263 10.67 4.81 -1.16
N ASP A 264 11.08 3.62 -1.57
CA ASP A 264 12.17 2.89 -0.94
C ASP A 264 13.42 3.01 -1.80
N ASP A 265 14.59 2.92 -1.19
CA ASP A 265 15.88 3.12 -1.88
C ASP A 265 16.02 2.14 -3.06
N GLY A 266 16.15 2.65 -4.27
CA GLY A 266 16.24 1.87 -5.51
C GLY A 266 14.91 1.30 -6.05
N ALA A 267 13.77 1.57 -5.43
CA ALA A 267 12.46 1.18 -5.93
C ALA A 267 11.82 2.28 -6.80
N PRO A 268 10.96 1.93 -7.76
CA PRO A 268 10.13 2.91 -8.46
C PRO A 268 9.27 3.69 -7.47
N LEU A 269 9.10 4.99 -7.71
CA LEU A 269 8.22 5.84 -6.92
C LEU A 269 6.79 5.31 -6.99
N MET A 270 6.19 5.06 -5.83
CA MET A 270 4.83 4.56 -5.68
C MET A 270 3.93 5.63 -5.06
N TRP A 271 2.66 5.62 -5.45
CA TRP A 271 1.67 6.57 -4.99
C TRP A 271 0.49 5.84 -4.35
N TYR A 272 0.14 6.27 -3.15
CA TYR A 272 -0.91 5.67 -2.35
C TYR A 272 -2.02 6.68 -2.06
N CYS A 273 -3.25 6.22 -2.04
CA CYS A 273 -4.42 6.98 -1.62
C CYS A 273 -5.26 6.13 -0.66
N PRO A 274 -4.91 6.06 0.63
CA PRO A 274 -5.68 5.29 1.60
C PRO A 274 -7.13 5.77 1.67
N ARG A 275 -8.09 4.83 1.75
CA ARG A 275 -9.53 5.14 1.84
C ARG A 275 -9.92 5.72 3.19
N ASP A 276 -9.23 5.26 4.22
CA ASP A 276 -9.39 5.75 5.58
C ASP A 276 -8.21 6.66 5.93
N ARG A 277 -8.49 7.85 6.42
CA ARG A 277 -7.49 8.86 6.74
C ARG A 277 -7.50 9.13 8.23
N PHE A 278 -6.33 9.07 8.85
CA PHE A 278 -6.20 9.36 10.27
C PHE A 278 -5.81 10.83 10.50
N VAL A 279 -6.74 11.61 11.04
CA VAL A 279 -6.60 13.06 11.17
C VAL A 279 -6.87 13.53 12.60
N ILE A 280 -6.34 14.72 12.94
CA ILE A 280 -6.78 15.50 14.09
C ILE A 280 -7.46 16.77 13.57
N ILE A 281 -8.69 17.00 14.02
CA ILE A 281 -9.37 18.28 13.80
C ILE A 281 -8.89 19.23 14.91
N PRO A 282 -8.31 20.40 14.59
CA PRO A 282 -7.68 21.27 15.58
C PRO A 282 -8.57 21.63 16.77
N SER A 283 -9.86 21.89 16.54
CA SER A 283 -10.85 22.19 17.58
C SER A 283 -11.21 21.00 18.50
N GLU A 284 -10.85 19.79 18.12
CA GLU A 284 -11.09 18.55 18.87
C GLU A 284 -9.83 18.10 19.65
N LEU A 285 -8.77 18.92 19.66
CA LEU A 285 -7.53 18.60 20.35
C LEU A 285 -7.76 18.36 21.84
N HIS A 286 -7.32 17.19 22.31
CA HIS A 286 -7.27 16.85 23.71
C HIS A 286 -5.84 16.84 24.23
N VAL A 287 -5.55 17.65 25.26
CA VAL A 287 -4.25 17.72 25.91
C VAL A 287 -4.35 17.09 27.31
N SER A 288 -3.49 16.12 27.58
CA SER A 288 -3.52 15.43 28.87
C SER A 288 -3.21 16.37 30.05
N LYS A 289 -3.80 16.09 31.22
CA LYS A 289 -3.52 16.86 32.45
C LYS A 289 -2.03 16.92 32.81
N HIS A 290 -1.29 15.85 32.48
CA HIS A 290 0.17 15.81 32.72
C HIS A 290 0.89 16.81 31.81
N MET A 291 0.59 16.81 30.51
CA MET A 291 1.18 17.75 29.54
C MET A 291 0.80 19.20 29.88
N THR A 292 -0.46 19.48 30.21
CA THR A 292 -0.91 20.80 30.65
C THR A 292 -0.15 21.28 31.88
N LYS A 293 0.05 20.39 32.89
CA LYS A 293 0.80 20.73 34.09
C LYS A 293 2.28 21.02 33.80
N PHE A 294 2.87 20.29 32.88
CA PHE A 294 4.23 20.50 32.40
C PHE A 294 4.38 21.87 31.73
N MET A 295 3.52 22.14 30.74
CA MET A 295 3.54 23.39 29.96
C MET A 295 3.27 24.64 30.80
N ARG A 296 2.58 24.51 31.94
CA ARG A 296 2.41 25.62 32.92
C ARG A 296 3.67 25.89 33.76
N LYS A 297 4.57 24.92 33.88
CA LYS A 297 5.80 25.04 34.70
C LYS A 297 7.02 25.45 33.88
N HIS A 298 6.99 25.24 32.58
CA HIS A 298 8.07 25.50 31.65
C HIS A 298 7.63 26.46 30.57
N THR A 299 8.57 27.22 30.03
CA THR A 299 8.33 28.06 28.85
C THR A 299 8.41 27.18 27.64
N VAL A 300 7.25 26.78 27.11
CA VAL A 300 7.17 25.97 25.89
C VAL A 300 6.73 26.82 24.72
N THR A 301 7.57 26.92 23.69
CA THR A 301 7.33 27.75 22.51
C THR A 301 7.40 26.93 21.24
N LEU A 302 6.65 27.35 20.21
CA LEU A 302 6.67 26.79 18.87
C LEU A 302 7.20 27.84 17.88
N SER A 303 8.10 27.44 17.00
CA SER A 303 8.51 28.24 15.85
C SER A 303 8.15 27.47 14.57
N ILE A 304 7.53 28.15 13.61
CA ILE A 304 7.16 27.58 12.31
C ILE A 304 8.09 28.14 11.24
N ASN A 305 8.63 27.27 10.40
CA ASN A 305 9.53 27.60 9.29
C ASN A 305 10.77 28.40 9.73
N ARG A 306 11.32 28.06 10.90
CA ARG A 306 12.58 28.64 11.36
C ARG A 306 13.75 28.11 10.53
N ASP A 307 13.86 26.80 10.39
CA ASP A 307 14.86 26.11 9.57
C ASP A 307 14.28 24.75 9.10
N PHE A 308 13.65 24.78 7.92
CA PHE A 308 13.01 23.58 7.35
C PHE A 308 14.04 22.47 7.09
N ALA A 309 15.20 22.82 6.54
CA ALA A 309 16.22 21.84 6.20
C ALA A 309 16.78 21.13 7.42
N ASP A 310 17.11 21.88 8.50
CA ASP A 310 17.60 21.28 9.75
C ASP A 310 16.51 20.39 10.40
N THR A 311 15.25 20.84 10.41
CA THR A 311 14.15 20.05 10.96
C THR A 311 13.98 18.73 10.22
N MET A 312 13.98 18.77 8.88
CA MET A 312 13.85 17.58 8.03
C MET A 312 15.04 16.63 8.22
N HIS A 313 16.26 17.15 8.20
CA HIS A 313 17.47 16.38 8.44
C HIS A 313 17.47 15.68 9.80
N ARG A 314 16.98 16.33 10.88
CA ARG A 314 16.81 15.70 12.19
C ARG A 314 15.77 14.59 12.18
N CYS A 315 14.70 14.72 11.41
CA CYS A 315 13.72 13.64 11.25
C CYS A 315 14.34 12.42 10.57
N ARG A 316 15.18 12.63 9.54
CA ARG A 316 15.93 11.58 8.85
C ARG A 316 16.89 10.87 9.81
N THR A 317 17.84 11.60 10.41
CA THR A 317 18.92 11.04 11.22
C THR A 317 18.41 10.34 12.47
N LYS A 318 17.27 10.76 13.02
CA LYS A 318 16.65 10.08 14.16
C LYS A 318 16.21 8.65 13.82
N ARG A 319 15.84 8.38 12.58
CA ARG A 319 15.34 7.09 12.10
C ARG A 319 16.43 6.21 11.48
N GLU A 320 17.53 6.78 10.96
CA GLU A 320 18.65 6.03 10.38
C GLU A 320 19.22 4.95 11.31
N PHE A 321 19.11 5.15 12.62
CA PHE A 321 19.64 4.24 13.64
C PHE A 321 18.56 3.36 14.29
N THR A 322 17.36 3.29 13.71
CA THR A 322 16.31 2.36 14.12
C THR A 322 16.32 1.12 13.22
N GLU A 323 15.82 0.00 13.71
CA GLU A 323 15.70 -1.25 12.92
C GLU A 323 14.82 -1.08 11.66
N GLU A 324 13.92 -0.11 11.66
CA GLU A 324 13.02 0.20 10.54
C GLU A 324 13.69 1.08 9.45
N GLY A 325 14.86 1.66 9.70
CA GLY A 325 15.50 2.59 8.79
C GLY A 325 14.73 3.90 8.57
N THR A 326 15.04 4.62 7.49
CA THR A 326 14.33 5.86 7.11
C THR A 326 13.96 5.83 5.64
N TRP A 327 12.73 6.25 5.33
CA TRP A 327 12.28 6.48 3.97
C TRP A 327 12.74 7.85 3.40
N ILE A 328 13.34 8.69 4.24
CA ILE A 328 13.82 10.03 3.85
C ILE A 328 15.20 9.87 3.22
N THR A 329 15.23 9.64 1.90
CA THR A 329 16.44 9.58 1.07
C THR A 329 16.94 10.99 0.71
N ASP A 330 18.10 11.11 0.08
CA ASP A 330 18.60 12.41 -0.43
C ASP A 330 17.62 13.01 -1.43
N GLU A 331 17.06 12.20 -2.32
CA GLU A 331 16.05 12.62 -3.31
C GLU A 331 14.78 13.17 -2.64
N VAL A 332 14.31 12.51 -1.58
CA VAL A 332 13.17 12.98 -0.78
C VAL A 332 13.50 14.31 -0.09
N GLU A 333 14.69 14.46 0.51
CA GLU A 333 15.11 15.74 1.12
C GLU A 333 15.12 16.88 0.09
N GLU A 334 15.70 16.65 -1.07
CA GLU A 334 15.77 17.66 -2.16
C GLU A 334 14.37 18.04 -2.64
N ALA A 335 13.49 17.06 -2.87
CA ALA A 335 12.12 17.28 -3.34
C ALA A 335 11.28 18.09 -2.36
N TYR A 336 11.33 17.74 -1.07
CA TYR A 336 10.56 18.45 -0.04
C TYR A 336 11.14 19.84 0.29
N LEU A 337 12.45 20.01 0.16
CA LEU A 337 13.07 21.33 0.25
C LEU A 337 12.63 22.24 -0.93
N ALA A 338 12.54 21.68 -2.14
CA ALA A 338 11.99 22.40 -3.29
C ALA A 338 10.51 22.74 -3.08
N LEU A 339 9.72 21.81 -2.54
CA LEU A 339 8.32 22.01 -2.20
C LEU A 339 8.13 23.10 -1.14
N TRP A 340 8.99 23.15 -0.12
CA TRP A 340 9.00 24.21 0.89
C TRP A 340 9.32 25.57 0.27
N LYS A 341 10.34 25.66 -0.59
CA LYS A 341 10.68 26.90 -1.33
C LYS A 341 9.53 27.37 -2.21
N ALA A 342 8.71 26.46 -2.75
CA ALA A 342 7.49 26.77 -3.49
C ALA A 342 6.31 27.19 -2.59
N GLY A 343 6.48 27.21 -1.26
CA GLY A 343 5.48 27.70 -0.29
C GLY A 343 4.50 26.64 0.21
N TYR A 344 4.74 25.35 -0.09
CA TYR A 344 3.87 24.25 0.32
C TYR A 344 4.40 23.41 1.49
N GLY A 345 5.69 23.49 1.81
CA GLY A 345 6.26 22.83 2.96
C GLY A 345 6.08 23.65 4.25
N TYR A 346 6.10 22.97 5.39
CA TYR A 346 6.24 23.60 6.70
C TYR A 346 7.14 22.78 7.61
N SER A 347 7.86 23.46 8.51
CA SER A 347 8.48 22.88 9.71
C SER A 347 7.92 23.53 10.96
N ALA A 348 7.93 22.79 12.05
CA ALA A 348 7.46 23.28 13.34
C ALA A 348 8.37 22.73 14.46
N ASP A 349 9.17 23.62 15.04
CA ASP A 349 10.14 23.30 16.07
C ASP A 349 9.65 23.76 17.44
N VAL A 350 9.73 22.88 18.42
CA VAL A 350 9.33 23.18 19.80
C VAL A 350 10.56 23.35 20.70
N PHE A 351 10.50 24.38 21.50
CA PHE A 351 11.54 24.72 22.49
C PHE A 351 10.96 24.65 23.90
N ILE A 352 11.72 24.09 24.83
CA ILE A 352 11.41 24.04 26.27
C ILE A 352 12.50 24.81 26.98
N ASP A 353 12.12 25.87 27.70
CA ASP A 353 13.03 26.78 28.44
C ASP A 353 14.17 27.31 27.51
N GLY A 354 13.89 27.50 26.22
CA GLY A 354 14.82 28.01 25.24
C GLY A 354 15.65 26.96 24.50
N GLU A 355 15.61 25.69 24.94
CA GLU A 355 16.32 24.58 24.32
C GLU A 355 15.41 23.82 23.33
N LEU A 356 15.95 23.44 22.16
CA LEU A 356 15.22 22.66 21.17
C LEU A 356 14.85 21.29 21.75
N ALA A 357 13.57 21.00 21.83
CA ALA A 357 13.03 19.79 22.44
C ALA A 357 12.51 18.75 21.42
N GLY A 358 12.16 19.20 20.22
CA GLY A 358 11.68 18.37 19.14
C GLY A 358 11.18 19.19 17.96
N GLY A 359 10.72 18.52 16.93
CA GLY A 359 10.18 19.18 15.77
C GLY A 359 9.48 18.20 14.84
N GLN A 360 8.85 18.74 13.84
CA GLN A 360 8.19 17.99 12.76
C GLN A 360 8.23 18.78 11.45
N TYR A 361 8.14 18.09 10.33
CA TYR A 361 7.89 18.72 9.04
C TYR A 361 6.72 18.07 8.31
N GLY A 362 6.22 18.76 7.32
CA GLY A 362 5.12 18.29 6.51
C GLY A 362 4.73 19.28 5.42
N ILE A 363 3.52 19.14 4.95
CA ILE A 363 3.00 19.86 3.78
C ILE A 363 1.76 20.66 4.16
N ARG A 364 1.64 21.84 3.56
CA ARG A 364 0.49 22.71 3.67
C ARG A 364 -0.25 22.80 2.35
N ILE A 365 -1.45 22.25 2.30
CA ILE A 365 -2.35 22.38 1.16
C ILE A 365 -3.56 23.21 1.57
N GLY A 366 -3.59 24.47 1.16
CA GLY A 366 -4.61 25.41 1.61
C GLY A 366 -4.64 25.53 3.15
N ARG A 367 -5.78 25.24 3.78
CA ARG A 367 -5.96 25.21 5.24
C ARG A 367 -5.90 23.80 5.83
N CYS A 368 -5.17 22.90 5.19
CA CYS A 368 -4.91 21.55 5.69
C CYS A 368 -3.41 21.34 5.84
N LEU A 369 -2.98 20.74 6.95
CA LEU A 369 -1.61 20.30 7.14
C LEU A 369 -1.55 18.77 7.03
N ILE A 370 -0.49 18.28 6.42
CA ILE A 370 -0.16 16.85 6.33
C ILE A 370 1.20 16.67 7.02
N GLY A 371 1.24 15.90 8.10
CA GLY A 371 2.45 15.61 8.84
C GLY A 371 3.21 14.45 8.18
N GLU A 372 4.50 14.66 7.89
CA GLU A 372 5.34 13.66 7.25
C GLU A 372 6.21 12.92 8.27
N SER A 373 6.91 13.64 9.11
CA SER A 373 7.76 13.03 10.12
C SER A 373 8.00 13.97 11.29
N MET A 374 8.40 13.38 12.44
CA MET A 374 8.74 14.14 13.63
C MET A 374 9.91 13.52 14.40
N PHE A 375 10.59 14.35 15.18
CA PHE A 375 11.65 13.93 16.10
C PHE A 375 11.43 14.51 17.49
N SER A 376 11.99 13.85 18.51
CA SER A 376 12.06 14.35 19.89
C SER A 376 13.50 14.28 20.40
N LEU A 377 13.98 15.35 20.97
CA LEU A 377 15.26 15.42 21.69
C LEU A 377 15.05 15.35 23.22
N GLN A 378 13.87 15.76 23.67
CA GLN A 378 13.46 15.66 25.06
C GLN A 378 12.18 14.82 25.19
N PRO A 379 11.89 14.20 26.35
CA PRO A 379 10.66 13.46 26.56
C PRO A 379 9.41 14.28 26.18
N ASP A 380 8.52 13.68 25.38
CA ASP A 380 7.29 14.30 24.88
C ASP A 380 7.47 15.60 24.05
N GLY A 381 8.70 15.95 23.64
CA GLY A 381 8.98 17.16 22.87
C GLY A 381 8.12 17.27 21.62
N SER A 382 8.14 16.26 20.72
CA SER A 382 7.32 16.27 19.50
C SER A 382 5.81 16.32 19.79
N LYS A 383 5.34 15.70 20.88
CA LYS A 383 3.92 15.75 21.26
C LYS A 383 3.50 17.15 21.73
N MET A 384 4.36 17.85 22.47
CA MET A 384 4.12 19.25 22.85
C MET A 384 4.15 20.17 21.63
N GLY A 385 5.09 19.93 20.70
CA GLY A 385 5.14 20.63 19.42
C GLY A 385 3.86 20.46 18.61
N LEU A 386 3.37 19.23 18.47
CA LEU A 386 2.11 18.96 17.79
C LEU A 386 0.91 19.63 18.49
N ALA A 387 0.86 19.61 19.83
CA ALA A 387 -0.22 20.26 20.59
C ALA A 387 -0.25 21.77 20.35
N LEU A 388 0.92 22.45 20.37
CA LEU A 388 1.03 23.87 20.07
C LEU A 388 0.68 24.18 18.61
N LEU A 389 1.14 23.36 17.67
CA LEU A 389 0.81 23.51 16.26
C LEU A 389 -0.71 23.40 16.03
N LEU A 390 -1.37 22.41 16.63
CA LEU A 390 -2.83 22.24 16.51
C LEU A 390 -3.60 23.42 17.15
N ARG A 391 -3.13 24.01 18.24
CA ARG A 391 -3.72 25.24 18.79
C ARG A 391 -3.51 26.43 17.88
N TYR A 392 -2.33 26.57 17.33
CA TYR A 392 -2.08 27.59 16.30
C TYR A 392 -3.00 27.41 15.09
N MET A 393 -3.16 26.18 14.62
CA MET A 393 -4.07 25.83 13.53
C MET A 393 -5.53 26.22 13.83
N GLU A 394 -6.02 25.92 15.02
CA GLU A 394 -7.37 26.27 15.48
C GLU A 394 -7.58 27.78 15.44
N GLU A 395 -6.66 28.57 16.00
CA GLU A 395 -6.72 30.05 16.05
C GLU A 395 -6.67 30.69 14.65
N HIS A 396 -6.03 30.03 13.68
CA HIS A 396 -5.85 30.55 12.32
C HIS A 396 -6.78 29.87 11.30
N GLY A 397 -7.79 29.13 11.77
CA GLY A 397 -8.85 28.55 10.93
C GLY A 397 -8.39 27.46 10.00
N TYR A 398 -7.35 26.68 10.37
CA TYR A 398 -7.02 25.44 9.69
C TYR A 398 -8.05 24.36 10.01
N LEU A 399 -8.29 23.48 9.06
CA LEU A 399 -9.40 22.53 9.12
C LEU A 399 -9.00 21.15 9.65
N MET A 400 -7.83 20.66 9.30
CA MET A 400 -7.33 19.35 9.73
C MET A 400 -5.81 19.28 9.71
N CYS A 401 -5.26 18.41 10.55
CA CYS A 401 -3.91 17.88 10.48
C CYS A 401 -4.01 16.39 10.13
N ASP A 402 -3.59 16.02 8.93
CA ASP A 402 -3.48 14.62 8.53
C ASP A 402 -2.23 14.00 9.16
N CYS A 403 -2.42 13.01 9.99
CA CYS A 403 -1.35 12.31 10.70
C CYS A 403 -1.00 10.96 10.03
N GLN A 404 -1.67 10.62 8.90
CA GLN A 404 -1.49 9.43 8.08
C GLN A 404 -1.76 8.12 8.84
N VAL A 405 -0.96 7.79 9.85
CA VAL A 405 -1.01 6.51 10.58
C VAL A 405 -1.47 6.72 12.03
N PRO A 406 -2.43 5.91 12.53
CA PRO A 406 -2.87 6.00 13.91
C PRO A 406 -1.77 5.54 14.89
N SER A 407 -1.70 6.20 16.04
CA SER A 407 -0.89 5.77 17.17
C SER A 407 -1.63 6.06 18.48
N GLU A 408 -1.31 5.32 19.53
CA GLU A 408 -1.99 5.48 20.82
C GLU A 408 -1.97 6.93 21.35
N TYR A 409 -0.85 7.64 21.17
CA TYR A 409 -0.77 9.02 21.64
C TYR A 409 -1.60 9.98 20.79
N LEU A 410 -1.65 9.80 19.47
CA LEU A 410 -2.48 10.61 18.57
C LEU A 410 -3.98 10.38 18.81
N LEU A 411 -4.39 9.13 19.09
CA LEU A 411 -5.75 8.82 19.52
C LEU A 411 -6.11 9.56 20.81
N ARG A 412 -5.19 9.58 21.81
CA ARG A 412 -5.38 10.33 23.05
C ARG A 412 -5.42 11.84 22.87
N MET A 413 -4.82 12.36 21.80
CA MET A 413 -4.86 13.78 21.43
C MET A 413 -6.11 14.17 20.62
N GLY A 414 -7.05 13.25 20.40
CA GLY A 414 -8.28 13.50 19.65
C GLY A 414 -8.21 13.06 18.19
N GLY A 415 -7.18 12.29 17.81
CA GLY A 415 -7.05 11.71 16.48
C GLY A 415 -8.19 10.71 16.19
N LYS A 416 -8.69 10.75 14.98
CA LYS A 416 -9.76 9.88 14.50
C LYS A 416 -9.58 9.51 13.04
N THR A 417 -10.13 8.36 12.70
CA THR A 417 -10.23 7.93 11.29
C THR A 417 -11.47 8.55 10.66
N ILE A 418 -11.32 9.13 9.48
CA ILE A 418 -12.41 9.66 8.65
C ILE A 418 -12.37 9.00 7.26
N SER A 419 -13.52 8.95 6.58
CA SER A 419 -13.58 8.43 5.22
C SER A 419 -12.85 9.34 4.22
N TYR A 420 -12.47 8.79 3.08
CA TYR A 420 -11.86 9.57 1.99
C TYR A 420 -12.77 10.73 1.52
N GLU A 421 -14.08 10.53 1.47
CA GLU A 421 -15.05 11.55 1.08
C GLU A 421 -15.03 12.74 2.06
N GLU A 422 -15.01 12.46 3.36
CA GLU A 422 -14.94 13.50 4.40
C GLU A 422 -13.59 14.22 4.36
N TYR A 423 -12.49 13.48 4.16
CA TYR A 423 -11.16 14.04 3.96
C TYR A 423 -11.14 15.01 2.77
N MET A 424 -11.67 14.60 1.62
CA MET A 424 -11.72 15.44 0.42
C MET A 424 -12.67 16.61 0.55
N ARG A 425 -13.72 16.49 1.37
CA ARG A 425 -14.60 17.63 1.70
C ARG A 425 -13.82 18.72 2.44
N LEU A 426 -13.04 18.34 3.46
CA LEU A 426 -12.19 19.26 4.22
C LEU A 426 -11.08 19.85 3.33
N MET A 427 -10.42 19.03 2.52
CA MET A 427 -9.39 19.47 1.58
C MET A 427 -9.93 20.53 0.60
N LYS A 428 -11.05 20.26 -0.04
CA LYS A 428 -11.71 21.22 -0.97
C LYS A 428 -12.07 22.52 -0.27
N GLN A 429 -12.61 22.45 0.95
CA GLN A 429 -12.92 23.63 1.75
C GLN A 429 -11.64 24.44 2.08
N GLY A 430 -10.55 23.77 2.43
CA GLY A 430 -9.26 24.39 2.72
C GLY A 430 -8.63 25.09 1.50
N LEU A 431 -8.81 24.50 0.32
CA LEU A 431 -8.34 25.07 -0.95
C LEU A 431 -9.17 26.28 -1.43
N GLN A 432 -10.47 26.32 -1.12
CA GLN A 432 -11.34 27.46 -1.52
C GLN A 432 -10.98 28.76 -0.77
N ASN A 433 -10.48 28.64 0.45
CA ASN A 433 -10.11 29.77 1.29
C ASN A 433 -8.66 29.57 1.80
N PRO A 434 -7.65 29.59 0.93
CA PRO A 434 -6.28 29.41 1.36
C PRO A 434 -5.85 30.54 2.31
N PRO A 435 -4.93 30.27 3.23
CA PRO A 435 -4.30 31.34 4.00
C PRO A 435 -3.52 32.25 3.05
N ASP A 436 -3.23 33.47 3.52
CA ASP A 436 -2.40 34.41 2.77
C ASP A 436 -1.13 33.71 2.26
N PRO A 437 -0.80 33.84 0.95
CA PRO A 437 0.39 33.23 0.38
C PRO A 437 1.72 33.83 0.87
N GLY A 438 1.68 34.83 1.75
CA GLY A 438 2.87 35.41 2.37
C GLY A 438 3.74 34.39 3.09
N GLU A 439 4.97 34.74 3.38
CA GLU A 439 5.92 33.89 4.08
C GLU A 439 5.34 33.47 5.45
N TRP A 440 4.96 32.18 5.54
CA TRP A 440 4.42 31.62 6.79
C TRP A 440 5.56 31.35 7.76
N LYS A 441 5.92 32.37 8.51
CA LYS A 441 6.95 32.31 9.55
C LYS A 441 6.38 32.75 10.89
N VAL A 442 6.58 31.94 11.90
CA VAL A 442 6.12 32.20 13.25
C VAL A 442 7.26 31.93 14.21
N ASP A 443 7.58 32.90 15.06
CA ASP A 443 8.61 32.76 16.08
C ASP A 443 7.99 32.79 17.47
N ASN A 444 8.39 31.85 18.32
CA ASN A 444 8.06 31.80 19.75
C ASN A 444 6.55 31.84 20.07
N TYR A 445 5.71 31.19 19.25
CA TYR A 445 4.29 31.05 19.58
C TYR A 445 4.11 30.31 20.90
N GLN A 446 3.25 30.85 21.75
CA GLN A 446 2.90 30.30 23.06
C GLN A 446 1.39 30.26 23.21
N LYS A 447 0.91 29.31 24.02
CA LYS A 447 -0.49 29.22 24.42
C LYS A 447 -0.60 29.01 25.91
N GLU A 448 -1.47 29.79 26.55
CA GLU A 448 -1.87 29.51 27.93
C GLU A 448 -2.77 28.26 27.99
N TRP A 449 -2.47 27.33 28.90
CA TRP A 449 -3.13 26.03 29.02
C TRP A 449 -3.95 25.89 30.30
#